data_116e4aa0854039941f657bfe08006dbe
#
_entry.id   116e4aa0854039941f657bfe08006dbe
#
_cell.length_a   1.000
_cell.length_b   1.000
_cell.length_c   1.000
_cell.angle_alpha   90.00
_cell.angle_beta   90.00
_cell.angle_gamma   90.00
#
_symmetry.space_group_name_H-M   'P 1'
#
loop_
_entity.id
_entity.type
_entity.pdbx_description
1 polymer ?
#
loop_
_entity_poly.entity_id
_entity_poly.type
_entity_poly.pdbx_seq_one_letter_code
_entity_poly.pdbx_strand_id
1 'polypeptide(L)'
;MLGFQAYLWRMIMQVDYGHGDPAKFPKPGEQPPPKSAVAQMDIHSAVLNEMAFCRNVNSFLTYLADLMTLIYEKYPKKLPSNKQTTYGFCIEHHMAGDLIPALAEETVMALTYQNIDALAKYFKKNLGLALFTKNTHAANASLCVDIRNIITHNRGIVNRLLIHRNPRFADDLGKRVEISEKDSREMLGTLGYCARQLDLRAVKKFGLVTIEPEFKKSGDVASP
;
A
#
# COMPACT_ATOMS: atom_id res chain seq x y z
N MET A 1 18.71 -14.65 12.88
CA MET A 1 18.75 -13.77 11.68
C MET A 1 19.15 -14.51 10.39
N LEU A 2 20.07 -15.46 10.40
CA LEU A 2 20.50 -16.22 9.21
C LEU A 2 19.38 -17.02 8.51
N GLY A 3 18.39 -17.54 9.24
CA GLY A 3 17.29 -18.33 8.68
C GLY A 3 16.30 -17.54 7.81
N PHE A 4 16.04 -16.28 8.16
CA PHE A 4 15.11 -15.42 7.41
C PHE A 4 15.71 -14.93 6.09
N GLN A 5 17.00 -14.62 6.07
CA GLN A 5 17.73 -14.27 4.85
C GLN A 5 17.79 -15.45 3.87
N ALA A 6 18.03 -16.67 4.37
CA ALA A 6 18.01 -17.88 3.54
C ALA A 6 16.61 -18.20 2.99
N TYR A 7 15.54 -17.90 3.74
CA TYR A 7 14.18 -18.05 3.29
C TYR A 7 13.80 -17.04 2.21
N LEU A 8 14.14 -15.75 2.40
CA LEU A 8 13.97 -14.71 1.39
C LEU A 8 14.75 -15.02 0.11
N TRP A 9 15.96 -15.50 0.24
CA TRP A 9 16.81 -15.89 -0.89
C TRP A 9 16.17 -17.04 -1.68
N ARG A 10 15.64 -18.06 -1.02
CA ARG A 10 14.89 -19.14 -1.68
C ARG A 10 13.65 -18.65 -2.40
N MET A 11 12.88 -17.73 -1.79
CA MET A 11 11.69 -17.16 -2.44
C MET A 11 12.06 -16.34 -3.68
N ILE A 12 13.09 -15.50 -3.61
CA ILE A 12 13.56 -14.68 -4.74
C ILE A 12 14.04 -15.58 -5.87
N MET A 13 14.81 -16.62 -5.57
CA MET A 13 15.31 -17.57 -6.58
C MET A 13 14.20 -18.41 -7.21
N GLN A 14 13.14 -18.76 -6.45
CA GLN A 14 11.96 -19.45 -7.00
C GLN A 14 11.17 -18.57 -7.97
N VAL A 15 11.13 -17.26 -7.75
CA VAL A 15 10.43 -16.30 -8.63
C VAL A 15 11.21 -16.03 -9.91
N ASP A 16 12.55 -15.90 -9.82
CA ASP A 16 13.39 -15.57 -10.97
C ASP A 16 13.67 -16.78 -11.89
N TYR A 17 13.75 -17.99 -11.36
CA TYR A 17 14.10 -19.18 -12.14
C TYR A 17 12.93 -20.08 -12.53
N GLY A 18 11.68 -19.65 -12.26
CA GLY A 18 10.46 -20.31 -12.70
C GLY A 18 10.57 -21.84 -12.81
N HIS A 19 10.04 -22.60 -11.89
CA HIS A 19 9.94 -24.07 -11.91
C HIS A 19 11.21 -24.85 -12.32
N GLY A 20 12.38 -24.26 -12.08
CA GLY A 20 13.67 -24.93 -12.34
C GLY A 20 13.85 -26.15 -11.43
N ASP A 21 14.49 -27.20 -11.96
CA ASP A 21 14.83 -28.42 -11.24
C ASP A 21 15.55 -28.08 -9.91
N PRO A 22 14.97 -28.46 -8.75
CA PRO A 22 15.60 -28.20 -7.44
C PRO A 22 17.03 -28.73 -7.29
N ALA A 23 17.41 -29.73 -8.11
CA ALA A 23 18.77 -30.27 -8.13
C ALA A 23 19.81 -29.31 -8.73
N LYS A 24 19.38 -28.25 -9.42
CA LYS A 24 20.27 -27.23 -10.01
C LYS A 24 20.55 -26.04 -9.09
N PHE A 25 19.93 -25.99 -7.92
CA PHE A 25 20.22 -24.94 -6.95
C PHE A 25 21.52 -25.26 -6.19
N PRO A 26 22.46 -24.32 -6.11
CA PRO A 26 23.66 -24.53 -5.29
C PRO A 26 23.26 -24.81 -3.84
N LYS A 27 23.86 -25.81 -3.24
CA LYS A 27 23.61 -26.14 -1.84
C LYS A 27 24.14 -25.01 -0.95
N PRO A 28 23.51 -24.78 0.23
CA PRO A 28 24.05 -23.84 1.20
C PRO A 28 25.52 -24.19 1.52
N GLY A 29 26.44 -23.29 1.20
CA GLY A 29 27.88 -23.49 1.38
C GLY A 29 28.68 -23.68 0.06
N GLU A 30 28.04 -23.92 -1.09
CA GLU A 30 28.73 -24.07 -2.39
C GLU A 30 28.91 -22.74 -3.15
N GLN A 31 28.24 -21.67 -2.70
CA GLN A 31 28.48 -20.35 -3.29
C GLN A 31 29.64 -19.66 -2.59
N PRO A 32 30.56 -19.04 -3.35
CA PRO A 32 31.54 -18.17 -2.71
C PRO A 32 30.78 -17.10 -1.92
N PRO A 33 31.22 -16.81 -0.68
CA PRO A 33 30.60 -15.77 0.10
C PRO A 33 30.60 -14.47 -0.73
N PRO A 34 29.51 -13.70 -0.72
CA PRO A 34 29.45 -12.47 -1.49
C PRO A 34 30.61 -11.59 -1.11
N LYS A 35 31.29 -11.01 -2.12
CA LYS A 35 32.48 -10.17 -1.93
C LYS A 35 32.22 -8.99 -0.97
N SER A 36 30.96 -8.56 -0.82
CA SER A 36 30.47 -7.70 0.27
C SER A 36 28.94 -7.75 0.33
N ALA A 37 28.35 -7.51 1.52
CA ALA A 37 26.90 -7.35 1.67
C ALA A 37 26.35 -6.19 0.79
N VAL A 38 27.16 -5.17 0.56
CA VAL A 38 26.84 -4.04 -0.33
C VAL A 38 26.67 -4.48 -1.76
N ALA A 39 27.59 -5.30 -2.31
CA ALA A 39 27.49 -5.79 -3.69
C ALA A 39 26.25 -6.68 -3.92
N GLN A 40 25.80 -7.42 -2.91
CA GLN A 40 24.53 -8.16 -2.99
C GLN A 40 23.31 -7.24 -2.92
N MET A 41 23.34 -6.22 -2.09
CA MET A 41 22.26 -5.22 -2.04
C MET A 41 22.14 -4.50 -3.39
N ASP A 42 23.26 -4.18 -4.05
CA ASP A 42 23.27 -3.51 -5.35
C ASP A 42 22.64 -4.39 -6.45
N ILE A 43 22.93 -5.69 -6.47
CA ILE A 43 22.35 -6.64 -7.44
C ILE A 43 20.81 -6.72 -7.29
N HIS A 44 20.29 -6.61 -6.06
CA HIS A 44 18.86 -6.74 -5.77
C HIS A 44 18.16 -5.39 -5.52
N SER A 45 18.88 -4.28 -5.62
CA SER A 45 18.35 -2.95 -5.26
C SER A 45 17.08 -2.59 -6.03
N ALA A 46 17.00 -2.90 -7.32
CA ALA A 46 15.80 -2.62 -8.13
C ALA A 46 14.57 -3.37 -7.64
N VAL A 47 14.73 -4.69 -7.37
CA VAL A 47 13.61 -5.53 -6.87
C VAL A 47 13.20 -5.10 -5.47
N LEU A 48 14.16 -4.81 -4.60
CA LEU A 48 13.89 -4.32 -3.24
C LEU A 48 13.18 -2.96 -3.27
N ASN A 49 13.57 -2.07 -4.19
CA ASN A 49 12.90 -0.78 -4.38
C ASN A 49 11.45 -0.97 -4.87
N GLU A 50 11.21 -1.84 -5.86
CA GLU A 50 9.85 -2.17 -6.30
C GLU A 50 8.99 -2.75 -5.16
N MET A 51 9.53 -3.69 -4.38
CA MET A 51 8.83 -4.28 -3.22
C MET A 51 8.52 -3.22 -2.16
N ALA A 52 9.49 -2.38 -1.82
CA ALA A 52 9.31 -1.29 -0.86
C ALA A 52 8.28 -0.27 -1.37
N PHE A 53 8.35 0.08 -2.66
CA PHE A 53 7.38 0.98 -3.29
C PHE A 53 5.96 0.42 -3.18
N CYS A 54 5.73 -0.82 -3.64
CA CYS A 54 4.43 -1.47 -3.58
C CYS A 54 3.90 -1.58 -2.14
N ARG A 55 4.77 -1.93 -1.18
CA ARG A 55 4.39 -2.02 0.23
C ARG A 55 3.95 -0.68 0.79
N ASN A 56 4.66 0.41 0.49
CA ASN A 56 4.31 1.74 0.97
C ASN A 56 3.00 2.25 0.35
N VAL A 57 2.78 2.02 -0.96
CA VAL A 57 1.50 2.38 -1.61
C VAL A 57 0.35 1.59 -0.98
N ASN A 58 0.53 0.27 -0.73
CA ASN A 58 -0.47 -0.54 -0.03
C ASN A 58 -0.74 -0.01 1.38
N SER A 59 0.30 0.35 2.14
CA SER A 59 0.15 0.92 3.48
C SER A 59 -0.65 2.22 3.46
N PHE A 60 -0.45 3.07 2.45
CA PHE A 60 -1.27 4.27 2.27
C PHE A 60 -2.74 3.94 2.01
N LEU A 61 -3.04 2.95 1.15
CA LEU A 61 -4.42 2.52 0.88
C LEU A 61 -5.08 1.89 2.11
N THR A 62 -4.34 1.06 2.86
CA THR A 62 -4.79 0.50 4.13
C THR A 62 -5.10 1.60 5.15
N TYR A 63 -4.21 2.59 5.30
CA TYR A 63 -4.46 3.74 6.16
C TYR A 63 -5.77 4.45 5.81
N LEU A 64 -6.10 4.64 4.53
CA LEU A 64 -7.36 5.25 4.12
C LEU A 64 -8.56 4.39 4.49
N ALA A 65 -8.44 3.07 4.37
CA ALA A 65 -9.46 2.11 4.79
C ALA A 65 -9.70 2.17 6.31
N ASP A 66 -8.63 2.09 7.08
CA ASP A 66 -8.68 2.13 8.56
C ASP A 66 -9.28 3.45 9.06
N LEU A 67 -8.89 4.57 8.46
CA LEU A 67 -9.45 5.88 8.79
C LEU A 67 -10.96 5.95 8.53
N MET A 68 -11.44 5.39 7.41
CA MET A 68 -12.88 5.33 7.12
C MET A 68 -13.60 4.46 8.15
N THR A 69 -13.06 3.31 8.48
CA THR A 69 -13.62 2.39 9.48
C THR A 69 -13.77 3.09 10.83
N LEU A 70 -12.72 3.74 11.33
CA LEU A 70 -12.75 4.51 12.58
C LEU A 70 -13.82 5.62 12.57
N ILE A 71 -13.97 6.31 11.42
CA ILE A 71 -14.99 7.36 11.28
C ILE A 71 -16.40 6.76 11.33
N TYR A 72 -16.64 5.63 10.65
CA TYR A 72 -17.96 5.00 10.62
C TYR A 72 -18.37 4.38 11.96
N GLU A 73 -17.43 3.74 12.65
CA GLU A 73 -17.66 3.21 13.99
C GLU A 73 -18.05 4.32 14.98
N LYS A 74 -17.34 5.45 14.92
CA LYS A 74 -17.62 6.59 15.79
C LYS A 74 -18.87 7.37 15.36
N TYR A 75 -19.13 7.45 14.06
CA TYR A 75 -20.24 8.21 13.46
C TYR A 75 -21.02 7.35 12.45
N PRO A 76 -21.82 6.36 12.89
CA PRO A 76 -22.54 5.45 11.99
C PRO A 76 -23.46 6.17 10.99
N LYS A 77 -23.97 7.35 11.34
CA LYS A 77 -24.78 8.21 10.44
C LYS A 77 -24.02 8.69 9.19
N LYS A 78 -22.70 8.49 9.12
CA LYS A 78 -21.88 8.78 7.92
C LYS A 78 -21.83 7.63 6.93
N LEU A 79 -22.28 6.44 7.30
CA LEU A 79 -22.48 5.34 6.37
C LEU A 79 -23.42 5.76 5.23
N PRO A 80 -23.20 5.29 3.99
CA PRO A 80 -24.06 5.65 2.86
C PRO A 80 -25.50 5.19 3.07
N SER A 81 -26.42 6.13 3.16
CA SER A 81 -27.86 5.85 3.40
C SER A 81 -28.55 5.17 2.20
N ASN A 82 -27.95 5.24 1.01
CA ASN A 82 -28.48 4.65 -0.22
C ASN A 82 -27.92 3.23 -0.50
N LYS A 83 -27.06 2.71 0.37
CA LYS A 83 -26.57 1.33 0.23
C LYS A 83 -27.64 0.37 0.78
N GLN A 84 -27.96 -0.63 -0.03
CA GLN A 84 -28.90 -1.68 0.36
C GLN A 84 -28.13 -2.88 0.91
N THR A 85 -28.67 -3.49 1.96
CA THR A 85 -28.22 -4.77 2.52
C THR A 85 -29.42 -5.66 2.79
N THR A 86 -29.19 -6.95 3.03
CA THR A 86 -30.27 -7.91 3.27
C THR A 86 -30.73 -7.90 4.73
N TYR A 87 -32.00 -8.23 4.97
CA TYR A 87 -32.51 -8.44 6.33
C TYR A 87 -31.72 -9.53 7.06
N GLY A 88 -31.32 -10.61 6.35
CA GLY A 88 -30.52 -11.68 6.93
C GLY A 88 -29.20 -11.16 7.51
N PHE A 89 -28.46 -10.38 6.72
CA PHE A 89 -27.22 -9.72 7.19
C PHE A 89 -27.46 -8.86 8.42
N CYS A 90 -28.52 -8.02 8.41
CA CYS A 90 -28.82 -7.14 9.53
C CYS A 90 -29.17 -7.93 10.80
N ILE A 91 -29.94 -9.01 10.70
CA ILE A 91 -30.35 -9.83 11.85
C ILE A 91 -29.15 -10.55 12.43
N GLU A 92 -28.33 -11.18 11.58
CA GLU A 92 -27.14 -11.91 11.99
C GLU A 92 -26.17 -11.02 12.78
N HIS A 93 -25.80 -9.88 12.21
CA HIS A 93 -24.85 -8.95 12.85
C HIS A 93 -25.47 -8.18 14.02
N HIS A 94 -26.78 -7.93 14.02
CA HIS A 94 -27.46 -7.36 15.19
C HIS A 94 -27.39 -8.30 16.40
N MET A 95 -27.62 -9.59 16.18
CA MET A 95 -27.55 -10.60 17.24
C MET A 95 -26.11 -10.82 17.75
N ALA A 96 -25.11 -10.69 16.86
CA ALA A 96 -23.70 -10.73 17.22
C ALA A 96 -23.22 -9.44 17.91
N GLY A 97 -23.97 -8.34 17.82
CA GLY A 97 -23.62 -7.05 18.42
C GLY A 97 -22.58 -6.25 17.61
N ASP A 98 -22.32 -6.62 16.36
CA ASP A 98 -21.28 -6.05 15.48
C ASP A 98 -21.84 -5.42 14.19
N LEU A 99 -23.13 -5.13 14.12
CA LEU A 99 -23.79 -4.62 12.91
C LEU A 99 -23.10 -3.38 12.33
N ILE A 100 -22.70 -2.42 13.14
CA ILE A 100 -22.07 -1.18 12.66
C ILE A 100 -20.66 -1.47 12.13
N PRO A 101 -19.78 -2.20 12.84
CA PRO A 101 -18.51 -2.65 12.29
C PRO A 101 -18.66 -3.41 10.94
N ALA A 102 -19.57 -4.36 10.85
CA ALA A 102 -19.82 -5.15 9.64
C ALA A 102 -20.26 -4.30 8.44
N LEU A 103 -21.18 -3.34 8.66
CA LEU A 103 -21.60 -2.38 7.63
C LEU A 103 -20.46 -1.44 7.22
N ALA A 104 -19.62 -1.02 8.17
CA ALA A 104 -18.44 -0.22 7.89
C ALA A 104 -17.45 -0.99 7.03
N GLU A 105 -17.10 -2.22 7.40
CA GLU A 105 -16.20 -3.10 6.67
C GLU A 105 -16.68 -3.34 5.24
N GLU A 106 -17.94 -3.73 5.06
CA GLU A 106 -18.53 -3.93 3.73
C GLU A 106 -18.45 -2.67 2.87
N THR A 107 -18.69 -1.50 3.47
CA THR A 107 -18.61 -0.21 2.78
C THR A 107 -17.19 0.13 2.38
N VAL A 108 -16.24 -0.05 3.28
CA VAL A 108 -14.82 0.22 3.06
C VAL A 108 -14.25 -0.72 1.99
N MET A 109 -14.57 -2.02 2.06
CA MET A 109 -14.18 -2.98 1.03
C MET A 109 -14.63 -2.55 -0.36
N ALA A 110 -15.91 -2.20 -0.53
CA ALA A 110 -16.43 -1.77 -1.82
C ALA A 110 -15.73 -0.50 -2.35
N LEU A 111 -15.25 0.38 -1.48
CA LEU A 111 -14.55 1.61 -1.84
C LEU A 111 -13.07 1.38 -2.15
N THR A 112 -12.41 0.47 -1.47
CA THR A 112 -10.97 0.18 -1.70
C THR A 112 -10.69 -0.50 -3.03
N TYR A 113 -11.69 -1.14 -3.64
CA TYR A 113 -11.60 -1.65 -5.02
C TYR A 113 -11.73 -0.58 -6.10
N GLN A 114 -12.09 0.65 -5.74
CA GLN A 114 -12.18 1.76 -6.69
C GLN A 114 -10.80 2.40 -6.93
N ASN A 115 -10.70 3.23 -7.98
CA ASN A 115 -9.49 4.01 -8.18
C ASN A 115 -9.38 5.13 -7.13
N ILE A 116 -8.17 5.63 -6.93
CA ILE A 116 -7.86 6.63 -5.90
C ILE A 116 -8.62 7.95 -6.09
N ASP A 117 -8.97 8.30 -7.35
CA ASP A 117 -9.72 9.52 -7.65
C ASP A 117 -11.18 9.41 -7.20
N ALA A 118 -11.79 8.23 -7.40
CA ALA A 118 -13.14 7.95 -6.91
C ALA A 118 -13.16 7.97 -5.37
N LEU A 119 -12.13 7.39 -4.76
CA LEU A 119 -11.97 7.41 -3.30
C LEU A 119 -11.80 8.85 -2.78
N ALA A 120 -11.00 9.68 -3.45
CA ALA A 120 -10.83 11.09 -3.09
C ALA A 120 -12.15 11.90 -3.19
N LYS A 121 -12.94 11.65 -4.24
CA LYS A 121 -14.28 12.23 -4.39
C LYS A 121 -15.22 11.78 -3.27
N TYR A 122 -15.14 10.50 -2.92
CA TYR A 122 -15.94 9.94 -1.82
C TYR A 122 -15.59 10.59 -0.47
N PHE A 123 -14.30 10.68 -0.12
CA PHE A 123 -13.84 11.36 1.10
C PHE A 123 -14.37 12.79 1.17
N LYS A 124 -14.28 13.54 0.08
CA LYS A 124 -14.77 14.92 0.03
C LYS A 124 -16.28 15.01 0.19
N LYS A 125 -17.03 14.18 -0.55
CA LYS A 125 -18.51 14.25 -0.60
C LYS A 125 -19.16 13.72 0.69
N ASN A 126 -18.72 12.56 1.19
CA ASN A 126 -19.42 11.86 2.28
C ASN A 126 -18.79 12.13 3.65
N LEU A 127 -17.47 12.24 3.73
CA LEU A 127 -16.78 12.52 4.98
C LEU A 127 -16.45 14.01 5.13
N GLY A 128 -16.53 14.80 4.04
CA GLY A 128 -16.17 16.21 4.01
C GLY A 128 -14.69 16.43 4.36
N LEU A 129 -13.84 15.47 3.96
CA LEU A 129 -12.39 15.50 4.08
C LEU A 129 -11.79 15.56 2.68
N ALA A 130 -10.96 16.56 2.41
CA ALA A 130 -10.19 16.57 1.17
C ALA A 130 -9.01 15.60 1.31
N LEU A 131 -8.97 14.52 0.52
CA LEU A 131 -7.85 13.57 0.52
C LEU A 131 -6.57 14.27 0.05
N PHE A 132 -6.68 15.05 -1.01
CA PHE A 132 -5.59 15.85 -1.56
C PHE A 132 -5.93 17.33 -1.52
N THR A 133 -4.95 18.17 -1.19
CA THR A 133 -5.10 19.63 -1.15
C THR A 133 -4.59 20.32 -2.43
N LYS A 134 -3.78 19.60 -3.23
CA LYS A 134 -3.22 20.09 -4.51
C LYS A 134 -3.48 19.04 -5.60
N ASN A 135 -3.72 19.50 -6.83
CA ASN A 135 -3.88 18.62 -7.98
C ASN A 135 -2.62 17.79 -8.27
N THR A 136 -1.44 18.36 -8.02
CA THR A 136 -0.16 17.65 -8.15
C THR A 136 -0.05 16.46 -7.20
N HIS A 137 -0.58 16.58 -5.98
CA HIS A 137 -0.61 15.47 -5.01
C HIS A 137 -1.59 14.37 -5.46
N ALA A 138 -2.75 14.75 -5.99
CA ALA A 138 -3.72 13.80 -6.54
C ALA A 138 -3.13 13.04 -7.73
N ALA A 139 -2.50 13.74 -8.67
CA ALA A 139 -1.84 13.13 -9.82
C ALA A 139 -0.70 12.18 -9.41
N ASN A 140 0.12 12.58 -8.42
CA ASN A 140 1.17 11.72 -7.89
C ASN A 140 0.59 10.46 -7.24
N ALA A 141 -0.45 10.58 -6.42
CA ALA A 141 -1.08 9.43 -5.77
C ALA A 141 -1.72 8.48 -6.79
N SER A 142 -2.39 9.02 -7.83
CA SER A 142 -2.95 8.21 -8.91
C SER A 142 -1.85 7.44 -9.64
N LEU A 143 -0.74 8.11 -9.96
CA LEU A 143 0.41 7.49 -10.56
C LEU A 143 1.04 6.39 -9.69
N CYS A 144 1.19 6.62 -8.37
CA CYS A 144 1.69 5.60 -7.44
C CYS A 144 0.84 4.34 -7.48
N VAL A 145 -0.49 4.50 -7.45
CA VAL A 145 -1.43 3.37 -7.50
C VAL A 145 -1.38 2.66 -8.85
N ASP A 146 -1.31 3.40 -9.96
CA ASP A 146 -1.22 2.83 -11.30
C ASP A 146 0.09 2.02 -11.48
N ILE A 147 1.23 2.54 -11.06
CA ILE A 147 2.52 1.84 -11.10
C ILE A 147 2.48 0.57 -10.22
N ARG A 148 1.99 0.70 -8.98
CA ARG A 148 1.84 -0.46 -8.08
C ARG A 148 0.96 -1.54 -8.73
N ASN A 149 -0.13 -1.16 -9.39
CA ASN A 149 -1.01 -2.11 -10.06
C ASN A 149 -0.31 -2.81 -11.24
N ILE A 150 0.50 -2.09 -12.01
CA ILE A 150 1.31 -2.68 -13.08
C ILE A 150 2.32 -3.68 -12.51
N ILE A 151 3.02 -3.33 -11.45
CA ILE A 151 4.01 -4.22 -10.82
C ILE A 151 3.31 -5.47 -10.28
N THR A 152 2.20 -5.30 -9.55
CA THR A 152 1.54 -6.41 -8.84
C THR A 152 0.75 -7.33 -9.77
N HIS A 153 0.05 -6.78 -10.77
CA HIS A 153 -0.92 -7.52 -11.56
C HIS A 153 -0.49 -7.76 -13.01
N ASN A 154 0.51 -7.02 -13.50
CA ASN A 154 0.98 -7.11 -14.89
C ASN A 154 2.49 -7.37 -15.00
N ARG A 155 3.11 -7.97 -14.01
CA ARG A 155 4.55 -8.31 -13.99
C ARG A 155 5.48 -7.10 -14.21
N GLY A 156 5.01 -5.90 -13.88
CA GLY A 156 5.73 -4.66 -14.14
C GLY A 156 5.70 -4.19 -15.61
N ILE A 157 4.94 -4.84 -16.49
CA ILE A 157 4.93 -4.50 -17.93
C ILE A 157 3.93 -3.37 -18.20
N VAL A 158 4.41 -2.29 -18.80
CA VAL A 158 3.61 -1.14 -19.22
C VAL A 158 2.57 -1.56 -20.24
N ASN A 159 1.31 -1.26 -19.97
CA ASN A 159 0.19 -1.57 -20.83
C ASN A 159 -0.54 -0.30 -21.31
N ARG A 160 -1.48 -0.46 -22.25
CA ARG A 160 -2.25 0.66 -22.81
C ARG A 160 -3.08 1.43 -21.78
N LEU A 161 -3.52 0.77 -20.70
CA LEU A 161 -4.29 1.41 -19.64
C LEU A 161 -3.42 2.40 -18.86
N LEU A 162 -2.19 1.99 -18.52
CA LEU A 162 -1.23 2.89 -17.87
C LEU A 162 -0.92 4.10 -18.76
N ILE A 163 -0.68 3.87 -20.06
CA ILE A 163 -0.39 4.94 -21.03
C ILE A 163 -1.57 5.90 -21.15
N HIS A 164 -2.81 5.39 -21.23
CA HIS A 164 -4.01 6.22 -21.31
C HIS A 164 -4.14 7.17 -20.11
N ARG A 165 -3.81 6.70 -18.92
CA ARG A 165 -3.83 7.51 -17.69
C ARG A 165 -2.61 8.38 -17.51
N ASN A 166 -1.48 7.92 -18.01
CA ASN A 166 -0.16 8.55 -17.81
C ASN A 166 0.62 8.55 -19.14
N PRO A 167 0.36 9.52 -20.05
CA PRO A 167 0.96 9.56 -21.40
C PRO A 167 2.49 9.57 -21.41
N ARG A 168 3.15 9.90 -20.30
CA ARG A 168 4.62 9.86 -20.18
C ARG A 168 5.22 8.47 -20.44
N PHE A 169 4.43 7.40 -20.37
CA PHE A 169 4.85 6.04 -20.66
C PHE A 169 4.57 5.58 -22.09
N ALA A 170 4.24 6.51 -23.02
CA ALA A 170 3.85 6.17 -24.39
C ALA A 170 4.91 5.34 -25.13
N ASP A 171 6.19 5.67 -24.92
CA ASP A 171 7.32 5.00 -25.57
C ASP A 171 7.77 3.70 -24.85
N ASP A 172 7.09 3.35 -23.77
CA ASP A 172 7.45 2.21 -22.91
C ASP A 172 6.46 1.05 -23.01
N LEU A 173 5.53 1.09 -23.96
CA LEU A 173 4.56 0.00 -24.16
C LEU A 173 5.28 -1.36 -24.30
N GLY A 174 4.90 -2.32 -23.47
CA GLY A 174 5.48 -3.66 -23.46
C GLY A 174 6.84 -3.77 -22.75
N LYS A 175 7.44 -2.65 -22.33
CA LYS A 175 8.66 -2.67 -21.50
C LYS A 175 8.33 -2.78 -20.03
N ARG A 176 9.29 -3.19 -19.21
CA ARG A 176 9.17 -3.16 -17.75
C ARG A 176 9.21 -1.73 -17.25
N VAL A 177 8.31 -1.38 -16.32
CA VAL A 177 8.35 -0.09 -15.64
C VAL A 177 9.58 -0.04 -14.74
N GLU A 178 10.36 1.02 -14.86
CA GLU A 178 11.51 1.26 -14.00
C GLU A 178 11.20 2.45 -13.08
N ILE A 179 11.46 2.25 -11.79
CA ILE A 179 11.30 3.28 -10.79
C ILE A 179 12.66 3.50 -10.13
N SER A 180 13.26 4.66 -10.38
CA SER A 180 14.50 5.01 -9.69
C SER A 180 14.24 5.16 -8.18
N GLU A 181 15.27 4.95 -7.35
CA GLU A 181 15.16 5.20 -5.91
C GLU A 181 14.75 6.65 -5.60
N LYS A 182 15.24 7.60 -6.40
CA LYS A 182 14.90 9.02 -6.26
C LYS A 182 13.41 9.23 -6.50
N ASP A 183 12.88 8.74 -7.64
CA ASP A 183 11.46 8.87 -7.97
C ASP A 183 10.58 8.19 -6.94
N SER A 184 10.95 6.96 -6.52
CA SER A 184 10.29 6.23 -5.47
C SER A 184 10.18 7.05 -4.17
N ARG A 185 11.29 7.64 -3.74
CA ARG A 185 11.35 8.45 -2.52
C ARG A 185 10.48 9.71 -2.62
N GLU A 186 10.52 10.42 -3.74
CA GLU A 186 9.71 11.63 -3.97
C GLU A 186 8.21 11.30 -4.01
N MET A 187 7.85 10.25 -4.74
CA MET A 187 6.46 9.79 -4.85
C MET A 187 5.89 9.36 -3.50
N LEU A 188 6.62 8.53 -2.76
CA LEU A 188 6.22 8.04 -1.45
C LEU A 188 6.23 9.15 -0.39
N GLY A 189 7.17 10.08 -0.47
CA GLY A 189 7.19 11.28 0.38
C GLY A 189 5.91 12.11 0.23
N THR A 190 5.40 12.23 -1.00
CA THR A 190 4.12 12.91 -1.26
C THR A 190 2.94 12.15 -0.63
N LEU A 191 2.90 10.81 -0.73
CA LEU A 191 1.84 10.01 -0.07
C LEU A 191 1.87 10.16 1.45
N GLY A 192 3.06 10.09 2.06
CA GLY A 192 3.25 10.28 3.50
C GLY A 192 2.80 11.66 3.96
N TYR A 193 3.14 12.72 3.20
CA TYR A 193 2.65 14.06 3.45
C TYR A 193 1.11 14.13 3.39
N CYS A 194 0.50 13.54 2.35
CA CYS A 194 -0.96 13.53 2.20
C CYS A 194 -1.65 12.80 3.34
N ALA A 195 -1.13 11.64 3.76
CA ALA A 195 -1.65 10.88 4.90
C ALA A 195 -1.62 11.73 6.17
N ARG A 196 -0.47 12.34 6.50
CA ARG A 196 -0.32 13.21 7.68
C ARG A 196 -1.29 14.40 7.66
N GLN A 197 -1.44 15.06 6.50
CA GLN A 197 -2.36 16.19 6.37
C GLN A 197 -3.82 15.77 6.48
N LEU A 198 -4.16 14.58 5.99
CA LEU A 198 -5.50 14.02 6.12
C LEU A 198 -5.79 13.66 7.58
N ASP A 199 -4.83 13.02 8.26
CA ASP A 199 -4.94 12.65 9.67
C ASP A 199 -5.23 13.87 10.56
N LEU A 200 -4.47 14.94 10.42
CA LEU A 200 -4.68 16.20 11.14
C LEU A 200 -6.10 16.76 10.92
N ARG A 201 -6.62 16.70 9.68
CA ARG A 201 -7.97 17.13 9.37
C ARG A 201 -9.03 16.22 9.95
N ALA A 202 -8.79 14.91 9.93
CA ALA A 202 -9.71 13.91 10.49
C ALA A 202 -9.78 14.03 12.02
N VAL A 203 -8.66 14.14 12.70
CA VAL A 203 -8.57 14.39 14.15
C VAL A 203 -9.35 15.65 14.51
N LYS A 204 -9.10 16.76 13.84
CA LYS A 204 -9.81 18.02 14.10
C LYS A 204 -11.31 17.92 13.86
N LYS A 205 -11.73 17.22 12.79
CA LYS A 205 -13.15 17.15 12.39
C LYS A 205 -13.95 16.15 13.20
N PHE A 206 -13.35 14.99 13.48
CA PHE A 206 -14.05 13.85 14.09
C PHE A 206 -13.61 13.59 15.54
N GLY A 207 -12.70 14.39 16.07
CA GLY A 207 -12.19 14.20 17.43
C GLY A 207 -11.52 12.82 17.61
N LEU A 208 -10.84 12.33 16.59
CA LEU A 208 -10.09 11.08 16.67
C LEU A 208 -8.85 11.29 17.53
N VAL A 209 -8.37 10.21 18.14
CA VAL A 209 -7.13 10.25 18.94
C VAL A 209 -5.98 9.83 18.05
N THR A 210 -4.95 10.65 17.97
CA THR A 210 -3.69 10.28 17.31
C THR A 210 -2.88 9.44 18.27
N ILE A 211 -2.58 8.20 17.90
CA ILE A 211 -1.61 7.37 18.61
C ILE A 211 -0.26 7.72 18.00
N GLU A 212 0.57 8.45 18.74
CA GLU A 212 1.98 8.60 18.34
C GLU A 212 2.65 7.22 18.45
N PRO A 213 3.29 6.72 17.38
CA PRO A 213 4.05 5.49 17.49
C PRO A 213 5.14 5.70 18.54
N GLU A 214 5.12 4.90 19.60
CA GLU A 214 6.23 4.81 20.55
C GLU A 214 7.45 4.24 19.82
N PHE A 215 8.19 5.08 19.12
CA PHE A 215 9.55 4.75 18.74
C PHE A 215 10.38 4.70 20.03
N LYS A 216 10.55 3.50 20.59
CA LYS A 216 11.59 3.28 21.61
C LYS A 216 12.88 3.84 21.05
N LYS A 217 13.35 4.95 21.61
CA LYS A 217 14.69 5.45 21.33
C LYS A 217 15.63 4.28 21.62
N SER A 218 16.29 3.77 20.59
CA SER A 218 17.34 2.75 20.72
C SER A 218 18.54 3.40 21.43
N GLY A 219 18.48 3.51 22.74
CA GLY A 219 19.48 4.21 23.57
C GLY A 219 19.68 3.62 24.95
N ASP A 220 18.78 2.70 25.40
CA ASP A 220 18.96 2.03 26.67
C ASP A 220 19.42 0.58 26.47
N VAL A 221 20.60 0.40 25.86
CA VAL A 221 21.38 -0.81 26.10
C VAL A 221 22.13 -0.53 27.39
N ALA A 222 21.60 -1.02 28.53
CA ALA A 222 22.32 -1.07 29.76
C ALA A 222 23.65 -1.80 29.52
N SER A 223 24.74 -1.09 29.73
CA SER A 223 26.06 -1.67 29.76
C SER A 223 26.16 -2.62 30.99
N PRO A 224 26.84 -3.77 30.83
CA PRO A 224 26.97 -4.77 31.87
C PRO A 224 27.73 -4.28 33.11
#